data_507f678d5dae4f232db3fdb646f6983f
#
_entry.id   507f678d5dae4f232db3fdb646f6983f
#
_cell.length_a   1.000
_cell.length_b   1.000
_cell.length_c   1.000
_cell.angle_alpha   90.00
_cell.angle_beta   90.00
_cell.angle_gamma   90.00
#
_symmetry.space_group_name_H-M   'P 1'
#
loop_
_entity.id
_entity.type
_entity.pdbx_description
1 polymer ?
#
loop_
_entity_poly.entity_id
_entity_poly.type
_entity_poly.pdbx_seq_one_letter_code
_entity_poly.pdbx_strand_id
1 'polypeptide(L)'
;MKLNTIQPSEGAKRGRRRVGRGIGSGLGKTAGRGHKGQKSRAGGFHKVGFEGGQMPLQRRLPKRGFVSLTNWRNAEVRLSEINDLPVDEIDLLTLVQANLVSSHALSAKVVLSGKITRKVSLKGVGATKGAKAAIEAAGGSVAE
;
A
#
# COMPACT_ATOMS: atom_id res chain seq x y z
N MET A 1 12.25 -25.65 -7.16
CA MET A 1 10.81 -25.45 -7.34
C MET A 1 10.51 -25.59 -8.83
N LYS A 2 9.57 -26.44 -9.24
CA LYS A 2 9.20 -26.63 -10.65
C LYS A 2 7.84 -25.96 -10.89
N LEU A 3 7.57 -25.49 -12.11
CA LEU A 3 6.30 -24.80 -12.43
C LEU A 3 5.05 -25.67 -12.13
N ASN A 4 5.16 -26.97 -12.30
CA ASN A 4 4.07 -27.92 -12.00
C ASN A 4 3.88 -28.20 -10.50
N THR A 5 4.81 -27.77 -9.63
CA THR A 5 4.69 -27.92 -8.16
C THR A 5 4.27 -26.63 -7.47
N ILE A 6 4.06 -25.54 -8.22
CA ILE A 6 3.56 -24.28 -7.67
C ILE A 6 2.08 -24.43 -7.38
N GLN A 7 1.72 -24.44 -6.10
CA GLN A 7 0.35 -24.48 -5.63
C GLN A 7 0.19 -23.59 -4.39
N PRO A 8 -1.02 -23.09 -4.14
CA PRO A 8 -1.29 -22.32 -2.93
C PRO A 8 -0.98 -23.18 -1.69
N SER A 9 -0.56 -22.53 -0.60
CA SER A 9 -0.41 -23.21 0.68
C SER A 9 -1.71 -23.91 1.10
N GLU A 10 -1.57 -24.98 1.87
CA GLU A 10 -2.71 -25.77 2.37
C GLU A 10 -3.70 -24.87 3.12
N GLY A 11 -4.99 -24.98 2.82
CA GLY A 11 -6.05 -24.14 3.37
C GLY A 11 -6.24 -22.76 2.73
N ALA A 12 -5.33 -22.28 1.87
CA ALA A 12 -5.45 -20.98 1.21
C ALA A 12 -6.61 -20.89 0.20
N LYS A 13 -6.99 -22.03 -0.40
CA LYS A 13 -8.16 -22.10 -1.31
C LYS A 13 -9.20 -23.03 -0.75
N ARG A 14 -10.41 -22.51 -0.55
CA ARG A 14 -11.58 -23.35 -0.21
C ARG A 14 -12.13 -24.04 -1.46
N GLY A 15 -12.63 -25.26 -1.31
CA GLY A 15 -13.35 -25.97 -2.37
C GLY A 15 -14.54 -25.15 -2.89
N ARG A 16 -14.82 -25.23 -4.19
CA ARG A 16 -15.95 -24.52 -4.82
C ARG A 16 -17.28 -25.01 -4.24
N ARG A 17 -18.02 -24.08 -3.64
CA ARG A 17 -19.34 -24.34 -3.06
C ARG A 17 -20.38 -24.47 -4.18
N ARG A 18 -21.06 -25.62 -4.29
CA ARG A 18 -22.13 -25.84 -5.25
C ARG A 18 -23.48 -25.59 -4.59
N VAL A 19 -24.10 -24.47 -4.90
CA VAL A 19 -25.40 -24.08 -4.35
C VAL A 19 -26.59 -24.75 -5.09
N GLY A 20 -27.74 -24.90 -4.42
CA GLY A 20 -28.94 -25.51 -5.01
C GLY A 20 -28.83 -27.02 -5.30
N ARG A 21 -27.99 -27.76 -4.58
CA ARG A 21 -27.73 -29.19 -4.76
C ARG A 21 -28.19 -30.04 -3.55
N GLY A 22 -29.43 -29.85 -3.18
CA GLY A 22 -30.10 -30.61 -2.12
C GLY A 22 -30.06 -29.96 -0.75
N ILE A 23 -30.97 -30.40 0.12
CA ILE A 23 -31.13 -29.84 1.48
C ILE A 23 -29.98 -30.21 2.39
N GLY A 24 -29.38 -31.39 2.22
CA GLY A 24 -28.25 -31.86 3.03
C GLY A 24 -26.99 -30.98 2.90
N SER A 25 -26.86 -30.21 1.82
CA SER A 25 -25.75 -29.25 1.65
C SER A 25 -25.87 -27.98 2.49
N GLY A 26 -27.05 -27.72 3.09
CA GLY A 26 -27.37 -26.45 3.75
C GLY A 26 -27.60 -25.27 2.77
N LEU A 27 -27.38 -25.48 1.49
CA LEU A 27 -27.49 -24.48 0.43
C LEU A 27 -28.47 -24.90 -0.67
N GLY A 28 -29.41 -25.78 -0.34
CA GLY A 28 -30.50 -26.20 -1.23
C GLY A 28 -31.53 -25.10 -1.45
N LYS A 29 -32.59 -25.40 -2.20
CA LYS A 29 -33.74 -24.53 -2.48
C LYS A 29 -33.34 -23.14 -2.95
N THR A 30 -33.22 -22.17 -2.06
CA THR A 30 -32.92 -20.76 -2.36
C THR A 30 -31.42 -20.46 -2.53
N ALA A 31 -30.55 -21.45 -2.42
CA ALA A 31 -29.11 -21.33 -2.58
C ALA A 31 -28.45 -20.28 -1.66
N GLY A 32 -29.03 -20.03 -0.46
CA GLY A 32 -28.56 -19.03 0.48
C GLY A 32 -28.97 -17.58 0.15
N ARG A 33 -29.81 -17.36 -0.90
CA ARG A 33 -30.23 -16.01 -1.29
C ARG A 33 -31.51 -15.52 -0.58
N GLY A 34 -32.20 -16.41 0.15
CA GLY A 34 -33.49 -16.12 0.77
C GLY A 34 -34.63 -16.04 -0.23
N HIS A 35 -35.77 -15.51 0.22
CA HIS A 35 -36.98 -15.32 -0.59
C HIS A 35 -37.07 -13.87 -1.04
N LYS A 36 -37.56 -13.61 -2.25
CA LYS A 36 -37.83 -12.27 -2.82
C LYS A 36 -36.64 -11.29 -2.66
N GLY A 37 -36.80 -10.07 -3.17
CA GLY A 37 -35.78 -9.03 -3.15
C GLY A 37 -34.84 -9.03 -4.35
N GLN A 38 -34.16 -7.92 -4.57
CA GLN A 38 -33.30 -7.67 -5.71
C GLN A 38 -32.13 -8.66 -5.81
N LYS A 39 -31.52 -9.01 -4.67
CA LYS A 39 -30.36 -9.92 -4.61
C LYS A 39 -30.69 -11.38 -4.92
N SER A 40 -31.98 -11.78 -4.79
CA SER A 40 -32.42 -13.15 -5.06
C SER A 40 -32.80 -13.39 -6.52
N ARG A 41 -32.86 -12.38 -7.35
CA ARG A 41 -33.18 -12.48 -8.78
C ARG A 41 -31.94 -12.85 -9.61
N ALA A 42 -32.16 -13.37 -10.81
CA ALA A 42 -31.09 -13.54 -11.78
C ALA A 42 -30.48 -12.17 -12.12
N GLY A 43 -29.16 -12.09 -12.15
CA GLY A 43 -28.45 -10.80 -12.33
C GLY A 43 -28.66 -9.78 -11.20
N GLY A 44 -29.22 -10.22 -10.07
CA GLY A 44 -29.46 -9.34 -8.92
C GLY A 44 -28.19 -8.65 -8.45
N PHE A 45 -28.18 -7.32 -8.53
CA PHE A 45 -27.03 -6.47 -8.21
C PHE A 45 -27.40 -5.46 -7.12
N HIS A 46 -26.51 -5.25 -6.18
CA HIS A 46 -26.63 -4.18 -5.19
C HIS A 46 -25.84 -2.97 -5.63
N LYS A 47 -26.54 -1.88 -5.92
CA LYS A 47 -25.89 -0.61 -6.27
C LYS A 47 -24.94 -0.16 -5.16
N VAL A 48 -23.66 -0.05 -5.47
CA VAL A 48 -22.66 0.45 -4.53
C VAL A 48 -22.91 1.94 -4.25
N GLY A 49 -22.95 2.31 -2.97
CA GLY A 49 -23.17 3.68 -2.55
C GLY A 49 -24.61 4.20 -2.76
N PHE A 50 -25.58 3.31 -2.96
CA PHE A 50 -27.00 3.72 -3.03
C PHE A 50 -27.58 3.92 -1.64
N GLU A 51 -28.13 5.09 -1.39
CA GLU A 51 -28.67 5.55 -0.09
C GLU A 51 -30.19 5.70 -0.14
N GLY A 52 -30.91 4.73 -0.71
CA GLY A 52 -32.38 4.73 -0.71
C GLY A 52 -33.05 5.86 -1.52
N GLY A 53 -32.33 6.49 -2.43
CA GLY A 53 -32.80 7.64 -3.23
C GLY A 53 -32.28 8.99 -2.72
N GLN A 54 -31.77 9.06 -1.50
CA GLN A 54 -31.02 10.21 -1.00
C GLN A 54 -29.75 10.41 -1.84
N MET A 55 -29.34 11.68 -2.05
CA MET A 55 -28.11 11.97 -2.77
C MET A 55 -26.92 11.29 -2.08
N PRO A 56 -26.18 10.41 -2.75
CA PRO A 56 -25.05 9.71 -2.18
C PRO A 56 -23.99 10.65 -1.61
N LEU A 57 -23.33 10.28 -0.52
CA LEU A 57 -22.33 11.10 0.18
C LEU A 57 -21.26 11.63 -0.76
N GLN A 58 -20.76 10.80 -1.68
CA GLN A 58 -19.78 11.17 -2.71
C GLN A 58 -20.24 12.30 -3.64
N ARG A 59 -21.54 12.53 -3.78
CA ARG A 59 -22.13 13.62 -4.58
C ARG A 59 -22.54 14.82 -3.72
N ARG A 60 -22.79 14.62 -2.43
CA ARG A 60 -23.10 15.69 -1.49
C ARG A 60 -21.87 16.50 -1.10
N LEU A 61 -20.72 15.84 -1.02
CA LEU A 61 -19.47 16.51 -0.67
C LEU A 61 -18.88 17.21 -1.91
N PRO A 62 -18.47 18.49 -1.77
CA PRO A 62 -17.80 19.19 -2.84
C PRO A 62 -16.44 18.54 -3.12
N LYS A 63 -16.09 18.45 -4.39
CA LYS A 63 -14.72 18.06 -4.81
C LYS A 63 -13.76 19.18 -4.43
N ARG A 64 -12.64 18.82 -3.79
CA ARG A 64 -11.62 19.79 -3.37
C ARG A 64 -10.23 19.31 -3.75
N GLY A 65 -9.34 20.29 -3.91
CA GLY A 65 -7.93 20.07 -4.17
C GLY A 65 -7.63 19.62 -5.60
N PHE A 66 -6.37 19.40 -5.84
CA PHE A 66 -5.82 18.88 -7.08
C PHE A 66 -4.78 17.79 -6.76
N VAL A 67 -4.54 16.90 -7.71
CA VAL A 67 -3.47 15.91 -7.64
C VAL A 67 -2.28 16.47 -8.39
N SER A 68 -1.17 16.70 -7.69
CA SER A 68 0.08 17.13 -8.29
C SER A 68 0.66 16.00 -9.15
N LEU A 69 0.87 16.27 -10.45
CA LEU A 69 1.47 15.33 -11.39
C LEU A 69 2.96 15.04 -11.13
N THR A 70 3.61 15.88 -10.33
CA THR A 70 5.04 15.77 -10.03
C THR A 70 5.34 15.23 -8.63
N ASN A 71 4.33 15.11 -7.78
CA ASN A 71 4.51 14.71 -6.40
C ASN A 71 5.15 13.31 -6.24
N TRP A 72 4.84 12.39 -7.14
CA TRP A 72 5.37 11.03 -7.13
C TRP A 72 6.86 10.95 -7.48
N ARG A 73 7.43 12.03 -8.05
CA ARG A 73 8.86 12.10 -8.41
C ARG A 73 9.76 12.39 -7.22
N ASN A 74 9.19 12.98 -6.15
CA ASN A 74 9.93 13.37 -4.96
C ASN A 74 9.53 12.44 -3.81
N ALA A 75 10.50 11.75 -3.24
CA ALA A 75 10.27 10.85 -2.11
C ALA A 75 10.78 11.46 -0.80
N GLU A 76 10.09 11.17 0.28
CA GLU A 76 10.52 11.49 1.64
C GLU A 76 10.96 10.21 2.34
N VAL A 77 12.10 10.27 3.03
CA VAL A 77 12.66 9.15 3.80
C VAL A 77 12.93 9.62 5.22
N ARG A 78 12.59 8.81 6.19
CA ARG A 78 12.79 9.12 7.61
C ARG A 78 14.16 8.68 8.09
N LEU A 79 14.72 9.38 9.10
CA LEU A 79 15.99 8.97 9.73
C LEU A 79 15.93 7.56 10.33
N SER A 80 14.80 7.16 10.90
CA SER A 80 14.61 5.81 11.41
C SER A 80 14.75 4.74 10.32
N GLU A 81 14.19 4.98 9.14
CA GLU A 81 14.26 4.05 8.01
C GLU A 81 15.71 3.90 7.52
N ILE A 82 16.46 4.99 7.50
CA ILE A 82 17.88 4.99 7.17
C ILE A 82 18.70 4.21 8.20
N ASN A 83 18.38 4.37 9.48
CA ASN A 83 19.07 3.68 10.56
C ASN A 83 18.94 2.16 10.47
N ASP A 84 17.82 1.66 9.95
CA ASP A 84 17.52 0.23 9.83
C ASP A 84 18.15 -0.42 8.58
N LEU A 85 18.70 0.37 7.66
CA LEU A 85 19.38 -0.15 6.48
C LEU A 85 20.74 -0.78 6.82
N PRO A 86 21.12 -1.90 6.21
CA PRO A 86 22.41 -2.55 6.50
C PRO A 86 23.61 -1.87 5.84
N VAL A 87 23.40 -0.85 5.00
CA VAL A 87 24.42 -0.19 4.15
C VAL A 87 24.76 1.19 4.71
N ASP A 88 26.04 1.57 4.69
CA ASP A 88 26.51 2.87 5.20
C ASP A 88 26.51 3.97 4.14
N GLU A 89 26.70 3.62 2.87
CA GLU A 89 26.55 4.55 1.74
C GLU A 89 25.15 4.44 1.17
N ILE A 90 24.41 5.55 1.16
CA ILE A 90 23.03 5.60 0.73
C ILE A 90 22.88 6.56 -0.42
N ASP A 91 22.51 6.01 -1.56
CA ASP A 91 22.09 6.73 -2.76
C ASP A 91 20.62 6.43 -3.08
N LEU A 92 20.08 7.05 -4.13
CA LEU A 92 18.71 6.83 -4.55
C LEU A 92 18.47 5.35 -4.96
N LEU A 93 19.44 4.69 -5.57
CA LEU A 93 19.32 3.30 -5.99
C LEU A 93 19.23 2.35 -4.79
N THR A 94 20.03 2.59 -3.76
CA THR A 94 20.00 1.84 -2.49
C THR A 94 18.61 1.94 -1.84
N LEU A 95 18.02 3.14 -1.82
CA LEU A 95 16.69 3.37 -1.27
C LEU A 95 15.58 2.66 -2.06
N VAL A 96 15.70 2.62 -3.39
CA VAL A 96 14.78 1.86 -4.26
C VAL A 96 14.93 0.35 -4.06
N GLN A 97 16.15 -0.17 -3.96
CA GLN A 97 16.41 -1.59 -3.72
C GLN A 97 15.89 -2.05 -2.36
N ALA A 98 15.97 -1.17 -1.36
CA ALA A 98 15.39 -1.40 -0.03
C ALA A 98 13.85 -1.25 0.02
N ASN A 99 13.19 -0.92 -1.09
CA ASN A 99 11.77 -0.63 -1.18
C ASN A 99 11.26 0.50 -0.26
N LEU A 100 12.14 1.42 0.15
CA LEU A 100 11.78 2.61 0.92
C LEU A 100 11.22 3.71 0.01
N VAL A 101 11.67 3.73 -1.23
CA VAL A 101 11.32 4.73 -2.22
C VAL A 101 10.81 4.04 -3.48
N SER A 102 9.80 4.64 -4.12
CA SER A 102 9.27 4.14 -5.39
C SER A 102 10.33 4.16 -6.49
N SER A 103 10.31 3.16 -7.38
CA SER A 103 11.17 3.10 -8.58
C SER A 103 10.97 4.27 -9.55
N HIS A 104 9.86 5.00 -9.42
CA HIS A 104 9.56 6.19 -10.23
C HIS A 104 10.08 7.49 -9.61
N ALA A 105 10.62 7.47 -8.40
CA ALA A 105 11.17 8.67 -7.78
C ALA A 105 12.46 9.11 -8.47
N LEU A 106 12.55 10.40 -8.73
CA LEU A 106 13.73 11.04 -9.34
C LEU A 106 14.63 11.70 -8.30
N SER A 107 14.07 11.99 -7.12
CA SER A 107 14.82 12.55 -6.00
C SER A 107 14.26 12.05 -4.68
N ALA A 108 15.11 12.01 -3.66
CA ALA A 108 14.71 11.68 -2.30
C ALA A 108 15.25 12.72 -1.33
N LYS A 109 14.49 12.99 -0.27
CA LYS A 109 14.88 13.92 0.79
C LYS A 109 14.67 13.31 2.17
N VAL A 110 15.71 13.34 2.98
CA VAL A 110 15.67 12.85 4.35
C VAL A 110 15.06 13.88 5.28
N VAL A 111 14.08 13.44 6.07
CA VAL A 111 13.39 14.27 7.06
C VAL A 111 13.76 13.84 8.49
N LEU A 112 13.77 14.84 9.39
CA LEU A 112 14.04 14.61 10.81
C LEU A 112 12.84 13.89 11.46
N SER A 113 12.84 12.55 11.36
CA SER A 113 11.87 11.68 12.03
C SER A 113 12.56 10.42 12.51
N GLY A 114 12.51 10.18 13.81
CA GLY A 114 13.26 9.10 14.46
C GLY A 114 14.67 9.50 14.88
N LYS A 115 15.46 8.53 15.28
CA LYS A 115 16.85 8.71 15.73
C LYS A 115 17.80 7.95 14.83
N ILE A 116 18.97 8.51 14.59
CA ILE A 116 20.07 7.83 13.91
C ILE A 116 21.19 7.56 14.95
N THR A 117 21.69 6.33 14.98
CA THR A 117 22.73 5.90 15.92
C THR A 117 24.01 5.45 15.21
N ARG A 118 23.94 5.30 13.89
CA ARG A 118 25.05 4.81 13.07
C ARG A 118 25.57 5.89 12.13
N LYS A 119 26.81 5.74 11.72
CA LYS A 119 27.44 6.61 10.75
C LYS A 119 26.92 6.27 9.34
N VAL A 120 26.39 7.27 8.63
CA VAL A 120 25.82 7.11 7.29
C VAL A 120 26.29 8.23 6.38
N SER A 121 26.62 7.88 5.14
CA SER A 121 26.99 8.82 4.09
C SER A 121 25.89 8.88 3.02
N LEU A 122 25.28 10.05 2.84
CA LEU A 122 24.28 10.28 1.80
C LEU A 122 24.97 10.80 0.53
N LYS A 123 24.66 10.20 -0.63
CA LYS A 123 25.14 10.61 -1.94
C LYS A 123 23.97 10.94 -2.87
N GLY A 124 23.86 12.19 -3.31
CA GLY A 124 22.77 12.62 -4.19
C GLY A 124 21.36 12.56 -3.57
N VAL A 125 21.28 12.43 -2.25
CA VAL A 125 20.02 12.45 -1.48
C VAL A 125 20.03 13.68 -0.60
N GLY A 126 19.05 14.56 -0.79
CA GLY A 126 18.91 15.77 0.00
C GLY A 126 18.53 15.49 1.46
N ALA A 127 18.83 16.41 2.35
CA ALA A 127 18.41 16.34 3.74
C ALA A 127 17.84 17.67 4.24
N THR A 128 16.88 17.61 5.16
CA THR A 128 16.43 18.82 5.87
C THR A 128 17.50 19.29 6.84
N LYS A 129 17.51 20.58 7.19
CA LYS A 129 18.50 21.18 8.12
C LYS A 129 18.66 20.36 9.41
N GLY A 130 17.54 19.94 10.00
CA GLY A 130 17.58 19.12 11.23
C GLY A 130 18.09 17.68 10.98
N ALA A 131 17.74 17.06 9.86
CA ALA A 131 18.24 15.75 9.50
C ALA A 131 19.74 15.78 9.23
N LYS A 132 20.24 16.79 8.52
CA LYS A 132 21.67 17.00 8.26
C LYS A 132 22.46 17.12 9.56
N ALA A 133 22.01 17.97 10.48
CA ALA A 133 22.65 18.13 11.80
C ALA A 133 22.68 16.80 12.60
N ALA A 134 21.60 16.01 12.55
CA ALA A 134 21.53 14.73 13.23
C ALA A 134 22.48 13.68 12.61
N ILE A 135 22.62 13.65 11.29
CA ILE A 135 23.54 12.76 10.56
C ILE A 135 24.99 13.15 10.86
N GLU A 136 25.32 14.43 10.83
CA GLU A 136 26.66 14.95 11.16
C GLU A 136 27.02 14.68 12.62
N ALA A 137 26.08 14.83 13.57
CA ALA A 137 26.26 14.50 14.98
C ALA A 137 26.54 13.00 15.18
N ALA A 138 25.98 12.13 14.35
CA ALA A 138 26.27 10.69 14.33
C ALA A 138 27.57 10.33 13.57
N GLY A 139 28.33 11.35 13.08
CA GLY A 139 29.58 11.16 12.35
C GLY A 139 29.42 10.83 10.88
N GLY A 140 28.22 11.02 10.34
CA GLY A 140 27.92 10.85 8.91
C GLY A 140 28.25 12.07 8.07
N SER A 141 28.01 11.96 6.75
CA SER A 141 28.21 13.04 5.78
C SER A 141 27.05 13.12 4.80
N VAL A 142 26.75 14.33 4.30
CA VAL A 142 25.73 14.57 3.28
C VAL A 142 26.41 15.26 2.10
N ALA A 143 26.54 14.54 0.99
CA ALA A 143 27.00 15.05 -0.29
C ALA A 143 25.78 15.25 -1.20
N GLU A 144 25.42 16.49 -1.47
CA GLU A 144 24.36 16.89 -2.41
C GLU A 144 24.81 16.75 -3.85
#